data_ceee3886c93a85bb257b036e990038ce
#
_entry.id   ceee3886c93a85bb257b036e990038ce
#
_cell.length_a   1.000
_cell.length_b   1.000
_cell.length_c   1.000
_cell.angle_alpha   90.00
_cell.angle_beta   90.00
_cell.angle_gamma   90.00
#
_symmetry.space_group_name_H-M   'P 1'
#
loop_
_entity.id
_entity.type
_entity.pdbx_description
1 polymer ?
#
loop_
_entity_poly.entity_id
_entity_poly.type
_entity_poly.pdbx_seq_one_letter_code
_entity_poly.pdbx_strand_id
1 'polypeptide(L)'
;MKKQEQLSINSKIEFAMGKYNYVFCNTPDDKMPPKIRLNHCQAWTQDFAGFTVLWSYNTTVAVYDKIYCTLYDVLRCVYGYTATSAKHIAKFRNMYNPAHVLTYREV
;
A
#
# COMPACT_ATOMS: atom_id res chain seq x y z
N MET A 1 -3.86 -16.44 14.51
CA MET A 1 -4.31 -15.08 14.89
C MET A 1 -5.79 -15.10 15.22
N LYS A 2 -6.17 -14.36 16.24
CA LYS A 2 -7.56 -14.29 16.63
C LYS A 2 -8.32 -13.31 15.72
N LYS A 3 -9.58 -13.63 15.48
CA LYS A 3 -10.45 -12.84 14.60
C LYS A 3 -10.53 -11.38 15.02
N GLN A 4 -10.62 -11.08 16.32
CA GLN A 4 -10.71 -9.71 16.81
C GLN A 4 -9.44 -8.92 16.55
N GLU A 5 -8.28 -9.55 16.67
CA GLU A 5 -7.01 -8.90 16.35
C GLU A 5 -6.94 -8.54 14.87
N GLN A 6 -7.36 -9.45 14.00
CA GLN A 6 -7.35 -9.19 12.56
C GLN A 6 -8.38 -8.11 12.19
N LEU A 7 -9.54 -8.07 12.84
CA LEU A 7 -10.51 -7.00 12.62
C LEU A 7 -9.94 -5.64 13.01
N SER A 8 -9.20 -5.57 14.10
CA SER A 8 -8.53 -4.34 14.53
C SER A 8 -7.48 -3.91 13.51
N ILE A 9 -6.68 -4.85 13.00
CA ILE A 9 -5.69 -4.56 11.96
C ILE A 9 -6.37 -4.07 10.69
N ASN A 10 -7.43 -4.74 10.26
CA ASN A 10 -8.19 -4.33 9.07
C ASN A 10 -8.75 -2.92 9.22
N SER A 11 -9.25 -2.56 10.40
CA SER A 11 -9.77 -1.22 10.66
C SER A 11 -8.68 -0.16 10.54
N LYS A 12 -7.48 -0.44 11.04
CA LYS A 12 -6.34 0.47 10.89
C LYS A 12 -5.95 0.65 9.43
N ILE A 13 -5.98 -0.42 8.65
CA ILE A 13 -5.68 -0.38 7.22
C ILE A 13 -6.73 0.45 6.49
N GLU A 14 -8.00 0.24 6.76
CA GLU A 14 -9.09 0.99 6.13
C GLU A 14 -8.98 2.48 6.42
N PHE A 15 -8.63 2.84 7.65
CA PHE A 15 -8.42 4.23 8.03
C PHE A 15 -7.25 4.85 7.25
N ALA A 16 -6.14 4.13 7.16
CA ALA A 16 -4.96 4.60 6.42
C ALA A 16 -5.26 4.76 4.93
N MET A 17 -6.00 3.82 4.34
CA MET A 17 -6.40 3.89 2.94
C MET A 17 -7.36 5.04 2.69
N GLY A 18 -8.24 5.33 3.64
CA GLY A 18 -9.13 6.50 3.54
C GLY A 18 -8.34 7.81 3.50
N LYS A 19 -7.33 7.94 4.32
CA LYS A 19 -6.43 9.10 4.31
C LYS A 19 -5.70 9.22 2.98
N TYR A 20 -5.14 8.13 2.48
CA TYR A 20 -4.46 8.11 1.20
C TYR A 20 -5.41 8.54 0.08
N ASN A 21 -6.60 7.93 0.02
CA ASN A 21 -7.58 8.24 -1.03
C ASN A 21 -7.99 9.71 -0.99
N TYR A 22 -8.15 10.29 0.20
CA TYR A 22 -8.45 11.70 0.36
C TYR A 22 -7.36 12.56 -0.27
N VAL A 23 -6.10 12.29 0.05
CA VAL A 23 -4.98 13.04 -0.51
C VAL A 23 -4.92 12.88 -2.03
N PHE A 24 -5.06 11.65 -2.52
CA PHE A 24 -5.01 11.35 -3.95
C PHE A 24 -6.11 12.11 -4.70
N CYS A 25 -7.35 12.06 -4.20
CA CYS A 25 -8.48 12.72 -4.87
C CYS A 25 -8.40 14.25 -4.83
N ASN A 26 -7.69 14.80 -3.85
CA ASN A 26 -7.56 16.27 -3.69
C ASN A 26 -6.25 16.81 -4.25
N THR A 27 -5.41 15.98 -4.86
CA THR A 27 -4.17 16.41 -5.48
C THR A 27 -4.45 16.81 -6.93
N PRO A 28 -4.17 18.06 -7.34
CA PRO A 28 -4.35 18.48 -8.73
C PRO A 28 -3.45 17.68 -9.68
N ASP A 29 -3.90 17.46 -10.90
CA ASP A 29 -3.16 16.69 -11.89
C ASP A 29 -1.74 17.21 -12.13
N ASP A 30 -1.58 18.56 -12.14
CA ASP A 30 -0.27 19.18 -12.35
C ASP A 30 0.69 19.00 -11.15
N LYS A 31 0.17 18.60 -9.99
CA LYS A 31 0.94 18.35 -8.77
C LYS A 31 1.01 16.86 -8.41
N MET A 32 0.38 16.01 -9.20
CA MET A 32 0.37 14.58 -8.94
C MET A 32 1.77 14.00 -9.10
N PRO A 33 2.31 13.28 -8.10
CA PRO A 33 3.63 12.68 -8.25
C PRO A 33 3.67 11.67 -9.38
N PRO A 34 4.80 11.55 -10.09
CA PRO A 34 4.91 10.57 -11.15
C PRO A 34 4.97 9.16 -10.62
N LYS A 35 4.44 8.22 -11.38
CA LYS A 35 4.61 6.79 -11.09
C LYS A 35 5.96 6.34 -11.62
N ILE A 36 6.77 5.76 -10.76
CA ILE A 36 8.11 5.29 -11.09
C ILE A 36 8.10 3.77 -11.10
N ARG A 37 8.53 3.18 -12.22
CA ARG A 37 8.52 1.74 -12.37
C ARG A 37 9.48 1.08 -11.37
N LEU A 38 8.99 0.02 -10.72
CA LEU A 38 9.77 -0.75 -9.76
C LEU A 38 10.57 -1.82 -10.53
N ASN A 39 11.87 -1.57 -10.72
CA ASN A 39 12.75 -2.43 -11.51
C ASN A 39 12.16 -2.63 -12.93
N HIS A 40 12.01 -3.89 -13.35
CA HIS A 40 11.42 -4.22 -14.65
C HIS A 40 10.05 -4.93 -14.48
N CYS A 41 9.43 -4.76 -13.34
CA CYS A 41 8.16 -5.38 -13.02
C CYS A 41 6.98 -4.54 -13.52
N GLN A 42 5.80 -5.13 -13.57
CA GLN A 42 4.56 -4.41 -13.82
C GLN A 42 4.04 -3.79 -12.51
N ALA A 43 4.91 -3.04 -11.86
CA ALA A 43 4.64 -2.36 -10.61
C ALA A 43 5.30 -0.99 -10.62
N TRP A 44 4.63 -0.02 -9.98
CA TRP A 44 5.10 1.36 -9.92
C TRP A 44 4.94 1.90 -8.51
N THR A 45 5.85 2.79 -8.12
CA THR A 45 5.71 3.54 -6.87
C THR A 45 5.30 4.97 -7.18
N GLN A 46 4.49 5.55 -6.31
CA GLN A 46 4.06 6.94 -6.40
C GLN A 46 4.27 7.59 -5.05
N ASP A 47 5.13 8.61 -5.01
CA ASP A 47 5.67 9.13 -3.77
C ASP A 47 5.00 10.45 -3.38
N PHE A 48 4.15 10.39 -2.37
CA PHE A 48 3.53 11.58 -1.76
C PHE A 48 4.35 12.04 -0.56
N ALA A 49 4.02 13.21 -0.01
CA ALA A 49 4.81 13.79 1.06
C ALA A 49 4.90 12.91 2.32
N GLY A 50 3.80 12.31 2.73
CA GLY A 50 3.75 11.49 3.95
C GLY A 50 3.74 10.00 3.72
N PHE A 51 3.62 9.54 2.48
CA PHE A 51 3.51 8.12 2.18
C PHE A 51 3.85 7.84 0.72
N THR A 52 4.20 6.58 0.46
CA THR A 52 4.48 6.08 -0.89
C THR A 52 3.52 4.95 -1.20
N VAL A 53 2.96 4.96 -2.40
CA VAL A 53 1.97 3.99 -2.84
C VAL A 53 2.60 3.02 -3.82
N LEU A 54 2.28 1.74 -3.67
CA LEU A 54 2.66 0.70 -4.63
C LEU A 54 1.47 0.35 -5.50
N TRP A 55 1.64 0.52 -6.80
CA TRP A 55 0.71 0.05 -7.82
C TRP A 55 1.21 -1.26 -8.39
N SER A 56 0.34 -2.25 -8.46
CA SER A 56 0.59 -3.50 -9.17
C SER A 56 -0.39 -3.54 -10.33
N TYR A 57 0.15 -3.48 -11.55
CA TYR A 57 -0.65 -3.20 -12.75
C TYR A 57 -1.39 -1.88 -12.55
N ASN A 58 -2.70 -1.87 -12.53
CA ASN A 58 -3.49 -0.63 -12.40
C ASN A 58 -4.15 -0.48 -11.02
N THR A 59 -3.72 -1.27 -10.03
CA THR A 59 -4.36 -1.31 -8.72
C THR A 59 -3.37 -0.99 -7.62
N THR A 60 -3.76 -0.11 -6.69
CA THR A 60 -2.98 0.12 -5.47
C THR A 60 -3.07 -1.10 -4.57
N VAL A 61 -1.95 -1.72 -4.27
CA VAL A 61 -1.89 -2.95 -3.46
C VAL A 61 -1.18 -2.78 -2.13
N ALA A 62 -0.44 -1.69 -1.95
CA ALA A 62 0.23 -1.41 -0.68
C ALA A 62 0.51 0.08 -0.55
N VAL A 63 0.61 0.54 0.69
CA VAL A 63 0.99 1.92 1.02
C VAL A 63 2.01 1.86 2.14
N TYR A 64 3.11 2.60 1.99
CA TYR A 64 4.10 2.76 3.05
C TYR A 64 3.96 4.13 3.67
N ASP A 65 3.62 4.17 4.97
CA ASP A 65 3.54 5.41 5.74
C ASP A 65 4.95 5.77 6.22
N LYS A 66 5.49 6.88 5.71
CA LYS A 66 6.85 7.32 6.04
C LYS A 66 6.96 7.86 7.45
N ILE A 67 5.87 8.38 8.00
CA ILE A 67 5.86 9.00 9.33
C ILE A 67 5.92 7.92 10.42
N TYR A 68 5.14 6.86 10.27
CA TYR A 68 5.07 5.78 11.24
C TYR A 68 5.87 4.55 10.84
N CYS A 69 6.59 4.60 9.71
CA CYS A 69 7.39 3.48 9.20
C CYS A 69 6.57 2.19 9.11
N THR A 70 5.33 2.31 8.64
CA THR A 70 4.38 1.21 8.60
C THR A 70 3.97 0.91 7.16
N LEU A 71 4.08 -0.36 6.77
CA LEU A 71 3.60 -0.84 5.48
C LEU A 71 2.20 -1.44 5.65
N TYR A 72 1.27 -0.95 4.83
CA TYR A 72 -0.09 -1.49 4.78
C TYR A 72 -0.23 -2.32 3.51
N ASP A 73 -0.44 -3.63 3.68
CA ASP A 73 -0.65 -4.57 2.58
C ASP A 73 -2.15 -4.76 2.40
N VAL A 74 -2.69 -4.21 1.31
CA VAL A 74 -4.13 -4.24 1.03
C VAL A 74 -4.48 -5.15 -0.16
N LEU A 75 -3.55 -5.99 -0.59
CA LEU A 75 -3.74 -6.83 -1.78
C LEU A 75 -5.02 -7.65 -1.70
N ARG A 76 -5.27 -8.29 -0.56
CA ARG A 76 -6.44 -9.17 -0.38
C ARG A 76 -7.75 -8.39 -0.30
N CYS A 77 -7.69 -7.10 0.04
CA CYS A 77 -8.87 -6.23 0.09
C CYS A 77 -9.30 -5.78 -1.30
N VAL A 78 -8.35 -5.38 -2.14
CA VAL A 78 -8.65 -4.67 -3.39
C VAL A 78 -8.58 -5.55 -4.64
N TYR A 79 -7.88 -6.67 -4.58
CA TYR A 79 -7.56 -7.42 -5.79
C TYR A 79 -7.69 -8.94 -5.61
N GLY A 80 -7.77 -9.43 -4.37
CA GLY A 80 -7.57 -10.82 -4.08
C GLY A 80 -6.08 -11.18 -4.18
N TYR A 81 -5.72 -12.33 -3.64
CA TYR A 81 -4.31 -12.72 -3.61
C TYR A 81 -3.84 -13.20 -4.99
N THR A 82 -2.74 -12.66 -5.47
CA THR A 82 -2.00 -13.20 -6.60
C THR A 82 -0.51 -13.26 -6.25
N ALA A 83 0.16 -14.31 -6.71
CA ALA A 83 1.58 -14.50 -6.44
C ALA A 83 2.43 -13.37 -7.04
N THR A 84 2.06 -12.87 -8.20
CA THR A 84 2.78 -11.77 -8.86
C THR A 84 2.71 -10.49 -8.05
N SER A 85 1.52 -10.10 -7.62
CA SER A 85 1.36 -8.88 -6.80
C SER A 85 2.01 -9.03 -5.44
N ALA A 86 1.99 -10.22 -4.85
CA ALA A 86 2.69 -10.49 -3.59
C ALA A 86 4.21 -10.31 -3.75
N LYS A 87 4.78 -10.70 -4.89
CA LYS A 87 6.21 -10.46 -5.17
C LYS A 87 6.51 -8.97 -5.30
N HIS A 88 5.62 -8.20 -5.91
CA HIS A 88 5.77 -6.75 -5.99
C HIS A 88 5.79 -6.13 -4.59
N ILE A 89 4.91 -6.57 -3.71
CA ILE A 89 4.86 -6.09 -2.33
C ILE A 89 6.15 -6.46 -1.59
N ALA A 90 6.67 -7.66 -1.78
CA ALA A 90 7.93 -8.07 -1.16
C ALA A 90 9.10 -7.17 -1.57
N LYS A 91 9.20 -6.84 -2.86
CA LYS A 91 10.22 -5.91 -3.35
C LYS A 91 10.07 -4.52 -2.75
N PHE A 92 8.83 -4.03 -2.70
CA PHE A 92 8.51 -2.73 -2.11
C PHE A 92 8.88 -2.69 -0.63
N ARG A 93 8.53 -3.73 0.11
CA ARG A 93 8.88 -3.86 1.52
C ARG A 93 10.39 -3.81 1.73
N ASN A 94 11.16 -4.49 0.87
CA ASN A 94 12.62 -4.52 0.98
C ASN A 94 13.24 -3.14 0.74
N MET A 95 12.60 -2.28 -0.05
CA MET A 95 13.09 -0.92 -0.31
C MET A 95 13.05 -0.05 0.96
N TYR A 96 12.04 -0.22 1.80
CA TYR A 96 11.80 0.68 2.92
C TYR A 96 12.13 0.07 4.28
N ASN A 97 12.23 -1.25 4.38
CA ASN A 97 12.50 -1.94 5.63
C ASN A 97 11.60 -1.43 6.76
N PRO A 98 10.29 -1.55 6.63
CA PRO A 98 9.35 -0.93 7.57
C PRO A 98 9.46 -1.52 8.97
N ALA A 99 9.18 -0.67 9.99
CA ALA A 99 9.16 -1.12 11.37
C ALA A 99 7.95 -2.02 11.65
N HIS A 100 6.83 -1.75 10.97
CA HIS A 100 5.59 -2.52 11.13
C HIS A 100 5.00 -2.87 9.77
N VAL A 101 4.41 -4.05 9.67
CA VAL A 101 3.68 -4.48 8.48
C VAL A 101 2.29 -4.93 8.92
N LEU A 102 1.27 -4.27 8.37
CA LEU A 102 -0.12 -4.64 8.62
C LEU A 102 -0.70 -5.21 7.32
N THR A 103 -1.15 -6.45 7.39
CA THR A 103 -1.67 -7.17 6.23
C THR A 103 -3.18 -7.35 6.39
N TYR A 104 -3.94 -6.89 5.40
CA TYR A 104 -5.38 -7.10 5.37
C TYR A 104 -5.68 -8.58 5.12
N ARG A 105 -6.59 -9.15 5.91
CA ARG A 105 -7.06 -10.53 5.75
C ARG A 105 -8.55 -10.57 6.00
N GLU A 106 -9.26 -11.35 5.21
CA GLU A 106 -10.67 -11.60 5.46
C GLU A 106 -10.86 -12.43 6.73
N VAL A 107 -11.91 -12.13 7.47
CA VAL A 107 -12.26 -12.82 8.72
C VAL A 107 -13.71 -13.26 8.72
#